data_fd1538ab1d461865fc9f2071f9d18fc8
#
_entry.id   fd1538ab1d461865fc9f2071f9d18fc8
#
_cell.length_a   1.000
_cell.length_b   1.000
_cell.length_c   1.000
_cell.angle_alpha   90.00
_cell.angle_beta   90.00
_cell.angle_gamma   90.00
#
_symmetry.space_group_name_H-M   'P 1'
#
loop_
_entity.id
_entity.type
_entity.pdbx_description
1 polymer ?
#
loop_
_entity_poly.entity_id
_entity_poly.type
_entity_poly.pdbx_seq_one_letter_code
_entity_poly.pdbx_strand_id
1 'polypeptide(L)'
;TQSGEKSSSRTQVVQTRGSSISDAIDEVSRYSGNEVFLGNSSFLVVGRTAAELGLEKVLNFFNANHEVSPELYVAMAQGEAAEIIQVQSQGDSGPTQLKSLVEQGQENGLLGRPTLKDIVNRLQGEYTQPYLPLIETVPSQDGEERLRIAGMAIFRDGKLLDTLSIDQTRGVLWATDELSRAIV
;
A
#
# COMPACT_ATOMS: atom_id res chain seq x y z
N THR A 1 28.49 -15.46 -29.34
CA THR A 1 27.03 -15.33 -29.21
C THR A 1 26.61 -15.90 -27.88
N GLN A 2 26.59 -15.04 -26.85
CA GLN A 2 25.93 -15.34 -25.58
C GLN A 2 24.50 -14.77 -25.66
N SER A 3 23.54 -15.66 -25.82
CA SER A 3 22.14 -15.36 -25.62
C SER A 3 21.89 -15.19 -24.11
N GLY A 4 21.74 -13.94 -23.67
CA GLY A 4 21.29 -13.62 -22.32
C GLY A 4 19.86 -14.14 -22.14
N GLU A 5 19.69 -15.20 -21.36
CA GLU A 5 18.38 -15.59 -20.82
C GLU A 5 17.85 -14.41 -19.98
N LYS A 6 16.82 -13.74 -20.51
CA LYS A 6 15.99 -12.87 -19.69
C LYS A 6 15.28 -13.77 -18.68
N SER A 7 15.78 -13.82 -17.45
CA SER A 7 15.07 -14.37 -16.31
C SER A 7 13.78 -13.58 -16.16
N SER A 8 12.67 -14.11 -16.68
CA SER A 8 11.35 -13.57 -16.42
C SER A 8 10.99 -13.89 -14.96
N SER A 9 11.13 -12.92 -14.08
CA SER A 9 10.61 -13.06 -12.73
C SER A 9 9.10 -13.21 -12.81
N ARG A 10 8.61 -14.40 -12.47
CA ARG A 10 7.19 -14.71 -12.51
C ARG A 10 6.58 -14.25 -11.19
N THR A 11 5.76 -13.22 -11.22
CA THR A 11 4.97 -12.80 -10.06
C THR A 11 3.84 -13.81 -9.85
N GLN A 12 3.74 -14.35 -8.65
CA GLN A 12 2.66 -15.23 -8.22
C GLN A 12 1.88 -14.56 -7.11
N VAL A 13 0.55 -14.50 -7.25
CA VAL A 13 -0.35 -14.05 -6.20
C VAL A 13 -0.83 -15.26 -5.43
N VAL A 14 -0.61 -15.27 -4.12
CA VAL A 14 -1.09 -16.31 -3.20
C VAL A 14 -2.05 -15.65 -2.22
N GLN A 15 -3.21 -16.28 -2.04
CA GLN A 15 -4.22 -15.83 -1.09
C GLN A 15 -4.44 -16.91 -0.02
N THR A 16 -4.33 -16.52 1.23
CA THR A 16 -4.53 -17.40 2.38
C THR A 16 -5.43 -16.75 3.42
N ARG A 17 -5.90 -17.53 4.37
CA ARG A 17 -6.68 -17.08 5.51
C ARG A 17 -6.07 -17.64 6.80
N GLY A 18 -6.12 -16.84 7.87
CA GLY A 18 -5.66 -17.24 9.19
C GLY A 18 -6.45 -16.54 10.28
N SER A 19 -6.38 -17.04 11.50
CA SER A 19 -6.93 -16.40 12.69
C SER A 19 -6.12 -15.16 13.09
N SER A 20 -4.88 -15.07 12.62
CA SER A 20 -3.95 -13.96 12.75
C SER A 20 -3.18 -13.75 11.46
N ILE A 21 -2.44 -12.64 11.36
CA ILE A 21 -1.54 -12.37 10.24
C ILE A 21 -0.43 -13.43 10.18
N SER A 22 0.13 -13.83 11.33
CA SER A 22 1.12 -14.90 11.41
C SER A 22 0.58 -16.20 10.83
N ASP A 23 -0.61 -16.63 11.25
CA ASP A 23 -1.23 -17.87 10.75
C ASP A 23 -1.44 -17.81 9.23
N ALA A 24 -1.84 -16.64 8.71
CA ALA A 24 -2.01 -16.47 7.26
C ALA A 24 -0.68 -16.55 6.50
N ILE A 25 0.41 -16.01 7.05
CA ILE A 25 1.76 -16.09 6.48
C ILE A 25 2.29 -17.54 6.54
N ASP A 26 2.09 -18.22 7.65
CA ASP A 26 2.47 -19.62 7.80
C ASP A 26 1.73 -20.52 6.79
N GLU A 27 0.47 -20.18 6.49
CA GLU A 27 -0.30 -20.89 5.46
C GLU A 27 0.26 -20.62 4.05
N VAL A 28 0.73 -19.40 3.76
CA VAL A 28 1.44 -19.12 2.49
C VAL A 28 2.68 -19.98 2.36
N SER A 29 3.48 -20.09 3.44
CA SER A 29 4.68 -20.92 3.48
C SER A 29 4.37 -22.40 3.23
N ARG A 30 3.30 -22.90 3.85
CA ARG A 30 2.83 -24.30 3.66
C ARG A 30 2.36 -24.54 2.22
N TYR A 31 1.66 -23.58 1.64
CA TYR A 31 1.16 -23.69 0.27
C TYR A 31 2.28 -23.61 -0.78
N SER A 32 3.23 -22.69 -0.61
CA SER A 32 4.31 -22.45 -1.56
C SER A 32 5.47 -23.44 -1.41
N GLY A 33 5.58 -24.10 -0.25
CA GLY A 33 6.74 -24.92 0.10
C GLY A 33 8.01 -24.13 0.38
N ASN A 34 7.92 -22.80 0.47
CA ASN A 34 9.02 -21.89 0.75
C ASN A 34 8.68 -21.01 1.94
N GLU A 35 9.68 -20.65 2.71
CA GLU A 35 9.54 -19.68 3.78
C GLU A 35 9.25 -18.28 3.19
N VAL A 36 8.28 -17.58 3.76
CA VAL A 36 7.95 -16.22 3.35
C VAL A 36 8.93 -15.26 4.03
N PHE A 37 9.76 -14.61 3.24
CA PHE A 37 10.69 -13.58 3.71
C PHE A 37 10.09 -12.19 3.51
N LEU A 38 9.78 -11.50 4.61
CA LEU A 38 9.13 -10.18 4.58
C LEU A 38 10.10 -9.01 4.33
N GLY A 39 11.41 -9.26 4.43
CA GLY A 39 12.44 -8.21 4.28
C GLY A 39 12.49 -7.55 2.90
N ASN A 40 11.98 -8.21 1.88
CA ASN A 40 11.90 -7.66 0.52
C ASN A 40 10.54 -7.02 0.20
N SER A 41 9.65 -6.92 1.20
CA SER A 41 8.35 -6.29 1.00
C SER A 41 8.51 -4.81 0.71
N SER A 42 7.95 -4.35 -0.40
CA SER A 42 7.97 -2.94 -0.81
C SER A 42 6.69 -2.21 -0.39
N PHE A 43 5.57 -2.93 -0.29
CA PHE A 43 4.25 -2.36 -0.02
C PHE A 43 3.45 -3.23 0.95
N LEU A 44 2.71 -2.56 1.82
CA LEU A 44 1.62 -3.11 2.61
C LEU A 44 0.33 -2.42 2.13
N VAL A 45 -0.58 -3.19 1.56
CA VAL A 45 -1.90 -2.66 1.15
C VAL A 45 -2.94 -3.13 2.15
N VAL A 46 -3.62 -2.20 2.78
CA VAL A 46 -4.69 -2.46 3.74
C VAL A 46 -6.04 -2.36 3.04
N GLY A 47 -6.84 -3.40 3.06
CA GLY A 47 -8.21 -3.36 2.53
C GLY A 47 -9.13 -2.50 3.41
N ARG A 48 -10.21 -1.99 2.82
CA ARG A 48 -11.16 -1.09 3.48
C ARG A 48 -11.71 -1.65 4.79
N THR A 49 -12.17 -2.90 4.80
CA THR A 49 -12.71 -3.54 6.01
C THR A 49 -11.68 -3.60 7.15
N ALA A 50 -10.42 -3.89 6.83
CA ALA A 50 -9.35 -3.90 7.84
C ALA A 50 -9.07 -2.50 8.39
N ALA A 51 -9.11 -1.47 7.54
CA ALA A 51 -8.95 -0.07 7.91
C ALA A 51 -10.09 0.41 8.84
N GLU A 52 -11.32 0.00 8.58
CA GLU A 52 -12.50 0.29 9.40
C GLU A 52 -12.45 -0.41 10.78
N LEU A 53 -11.90 -1.62 10.83
CA LEU A 53 -11.70 -2.37 12.08
C LEU A 53 -10.54 -1.82 12.93
N GLY A 54 -9.58 -1.15 12.29
CA GLY A 54 -8.46 -0.48 12.94
C GLY A 54 -7.09 -0.93 12.46
N LEU A 55 -6.23 0.04 12.19
CA LEU A 55 -4.87 -0.17 11.66
C LEU A 55 -3.90 -0.78 12.67
N GLU A 56 -4.10 -0.55 13.97
CA GLU A 56 -3.12 -0.90 15.00
C GLU A 56 -2.72 -2.38 14.96
N LYS A 57 -3.71 -3.27 14.82
CA LYS A 57 -3.43 -4.73 14.80
C LYS A 57 -2.56 -5.13 13.62
N VAL A 58 -2.83 -4.53 12.45
CA VAL A 58 -2.07 -4.80 11.23
C VAL A 58 -0.67 -4.22 11.35
N LEU A 59 -0.57 -2.94 11.69
CA LEU A 59 0.71 -2.24 11.73
C LEU A 59 1.63 -2.75 12.85
N ASN A 60 1.07 -3.11 14.01
CA ASN A 60 1.85 -3.66 15.11
C ASN A 60 2.53 -4.98 14.74
N PHE A 61 1.86 -5.85 13.96
CA PHE A 61 2.49 -7.07 13.47
C PHE A 61 3.72 -6.77 12.62
N PHE A 62 3.56 -5.90 11.61
CA PHE A 62 4.66 -5.54 10.70
C PHE A 62 5.76 -4.73 11.40
N ASN A 63 5.41 -3.83 12.31
CA ASN A 63 6.37 -3.04 13.07
C ASN A 63 7.18 -3.87 14.09
N ALA A 64 6.59 -4.94 14.62
CA ALA A 64 7.28 -5.85 15.55
C ALA A 64 8.17 -6.88 14.83
N ASN A 65 8.00 -7.07 13.52
CA ASN A 65 8.78 -8.03 12.76
C ASN A 65 10.11 -7.41 12.33
N HIS A 66 11.21 -7.99 12.79
CA HIS A 66 12.59 -7.51 12.53
C HIS A 66 13.02 -7.57 11.05
N GLU A 67 12.35 -8.38 10.24
CA GLU A 67 12.63 -8.47 8.80
C GLU A 67 12.04 -7.29 8.03
N VAL A 68 10.97 -6.71 8.53
CA VAL A 68 10.22 -5.67 7.81
C VAL A 68 10.95 -4.34 7.89
N SER A 69 11.16 -3.72 6.72
CA SER A 69 11.76 -2.39 6.66
C SER A 69 10.81 -1.34 7.26
N PRO A 70 11.29 -0.44 8.14
CA PRO A 70 10.52 0.72 8.60
C PRO A 70 10.07 1.66 7.45
N GLU A 71 10.78 1.61 6.32
CA GLU A 71 10.47 2.36 5.10
C GLU A 71 9.47 1.64 4.18
N LEU A 72 8.88 0.53 4.63
CA LEU A 72 7.79 -0.15 3.93
C LEU A 72 6.66 0.84 3.66
N TYR A 73 6.27 0.99 2.39
CA TYR A 73 5.15 1.85 2.02
C TYR A 73 3.82 1.22 2.43
N VAL A 74 2.93 2.03 2.98
CA VAL A 74 1.59 1.59 3.36
C VAL A 74 0.55 2.37 2.57
N ALA A 75 -0.38 1.66 1.96
CA ALA A 75 -1.50 2.24 1.22
C ALA A 75 -2.80 1.56 1.63
N MET A 76 -3.92 2.20 1.35
CA MET A 76 -5.25 1.63 1.52
C MET A 76 -5.89 1.36 0.16
N ALA A 77 -6.50 0.20 -0.01
CA ALA A 77 -7.38 -0.06 -1.14
C ALA A 77 -8.76 0.56 -0.90
N GLN A 78 -9.37 1.14 -1.94
CA GLN A 78 -10.75 1.63 -1.90
C GLN A 78 -11.74 0.50 -1.54
N GLY A 79 -11.47 -0.71 -2.04
CA GLY A 79 -12.17 -1.95 -1.77
C GLY A 79 -11.27 -2.96 -1.06
N GLU A 80 -11.10 -4.12 -1.65
CA GLU A 80 -10.23 -5.17 -1.13
C GLU A 80 -8.78 -5.01 -1.58
N ALA A 81 -7.83 -5.32 -0.69
CA ALA A 81 -6.41 -5.26 -1.01
C ALA A 81 -6.02 -6.25 -2.14
N ALA A 82 -6.75 -7.36 -2.25
CA ALA A 82 -6.54 -8.35 -3.30
C ALA A 82 -6.75 -7.77 -4.70
N GLU A 83 -7.71 -6.86 -4.88
CA GLU A 83 -7.99 -6.19 -6.16
C GLU A 83 -6.77 -5.42 -6.66
N ILE A 84 -6.07 -4.73 -5.74
CA ILE A 84 -4.87 -3.95 -6.08
C ILE A 84 -3.71 -4.87 -6.51
N ILE A 85 -3.52 -5.98 -5.81
CA ILE A 85 -2.38 -6.88 -6.04
C ILE A 85 -2.58 -7.72 -7.30
N GLN A 86 -3.83 -8.05 -7.63
CA GLN A 86 -4.18 -8.92 -8.76
C GLN A 86 -4.21 -8.20 -10.10
N VAL A 87 -4.19 -6.86 -10.13
CA VAL A 87 -4.17 -6.11 -11.39
C VAL A 87 -2.98 -6.52 -12.25
N GLN A 88 -3.27 -6.83 -13.51
CA GLN A 88 -2.26 -7.08 -14.54
C GLN A 88 -2.64 -6.28 -15.78
N SER A 89 -1.78 -5.41 -16.24
CA SER A 89 -1.99 -4.61 -17.43
C SER A 89 -0.69 -4.37 -18.17
N GLN A 90 -0.70 -4.55 -19.48
CA GLN A 90 0.43 -4.31 -20.38
C GLN A 90 1.75 -5.02 -19.98
N GLY A 91 1.63 -6.17 -19.30
CA GLY A 91 2.79 -6.92 -18.81
C GLY A 91 3.31 -6.48 -17.44
N ASP A 92 2.75 -5.42 -16.85
CA ASP A 92 3.09 -4.97 -15.50
C ASP A 92 2.15 -5.60 -14.46
N SER A 93 2.73 -6.08 -13.37
CA SER A 93 1.99 -6.59 -12.22
C SER A 93 1.49 -5.43 -11.33
N GLY A 94 0.43 -5.68 -10.55
CA GLY A 94 -0.09 -4.73 -9.57
C GLY A 94 1.00 -4.10 -8.68
N PRO A 95 1.93 -4.87 -8.09
CA PRO A 95 3.05 -4.31 -7.33
C PRO A 95 3.95 -3.35 -8.12
N THR A 96 4.20 -3.64 -9.42
CA THR A 96 5.00 -2.76 -10.29
C THR A 96 4.26 -1.46 -10.57
N GLN A 97 2.97 -1.54 -10.90
CA GLN A 97 2.14 -0.37 -11.10
C GLN A 97 2.03 0.48 -9.83
N LEU A 98 1.85 -0.15 -8.66
CA LEU A 98 1.76 0.54 -7.38
C LEU A 98 3.05 1.32 -7.08
N LYS A 99 4.22 0.74 -7.36
CA LYS A 99 5.50 1.43 -7.20
C LYS A 99 5.59 2.68 -8.07
N SER A 100 5.27 2.56 -9.35
CA SER A 100 5.28 3.70 -10.28
C SER A 100 4.28 4.79 -9.87
N LEU A 101 3.09 4.41 -9.40
CA LEU A 101 2.09 5.35 -8.91
C LEU A 101 2.55 6.12 -7.67
N VAL A 102 3.20 5.44 -6.72
CA VAL A 102 3.70 6.09 -5.50
C VAL A 102 4.83 7.06 -5.86
N GLU A 103 5.78 6.66 -6.70
CA GLU A 103 6.88 7.51 -7.15
C GLU A 103 6.35 8.76 -7.87
N GLN A 104 5.47 8.59 -8.85
CA GLN A 104 4.83 9.71 -9.57
C GLN A 104 3.94 10.57 -8.67
N GLY A 105 3.21 9.94 -7.77
CA GLY A 105 2.35 10.64 -6.82
C GLY A 105 3.14 11.58 -5.88
N GLN A 106 4.31 11.14 -5.43
CA GLN A 106 5.22 11.97 -4.64
C GLN A 106 5.81 13.12 -5.45
N GLU A 107 6.26 12.86 -6.68
CA GLU A 107 6.80 13.89 -7.57
C GLU A 107 5.76 14.97 -7.90
N ASN A 108 4.50 14.59 -8.04
CA ASN A 108 3.39 15.48 -8.37
C ASN A 108 2.70 16.10 -7.14
N GLY A 109 3.20 15.85 -5.92
CA GLY A 109 2.61 16.37 -4.70
C GLY A 109 1.21 15.81 -4.39
N LEU A 110 0.91 14.60 -4.87
CA LEU A 110 -0.37 13.90 -4.60
C LEU A 110 -0.30 12.99 -3.37
N LEU A 111 0.92 12.67 -2.95
CA LEU A 111 1.16 11.77 -1.81
C LEU A 111 2.25 12.36 -0.91
N GLY A 112 2.06 12.20 0.42
CA GLY A 112 3.14 12.31 1.36
C GLY A 112 4.06 11.06 1.32
N ARG A 113 4.85 10.84 2.37
CA ARG A 113 5.68 9.63 2.53
C ARG A 113 5.02 8.67 3.53
N PRO A 114 4.04 7.87 3.12
CA PRO A 114 3.30 7.00 4.02
C PRO A 114 4.09 5.72 4.31
N THR A 115 5.21 5.84 5.02
CA THR A 115 5.98 4.68 5.46
C THR A 115 5.39 4.07 6.72
N LEU A 116 5.68 2.80 6.98
CA LEU A 116 5.27 2.10 8.19
C LEU A 116 5.68 2.90 9.44
N LYS A 117 6.92 3.39 9.48
CA LYS A 117 7.47 4.21 10.55
C LYS A 117 6.66 5.50 10.77
N ASP A 118 6.36 6.22 9.68
CA ASP A 118 5.61 7.48 9.79
C ASP A 118 4.21 7.27 10.33
N ILE A 119 3.53 6.21 9.87
CA ILE A 119 2.17 5.90 10.29
C ILE A 119 2.14 5.44 11.75
N VAL A 120 3.08 4.59 12.16
CA VAL A 120 3.19 4.15 13.56
C VAL A 120 3.47 5.35 14.48
N ASN A 121 4.38 6.24 14.09
CA ASN A 121 4.65 7.46 14.85
C ASN A 121 3.42 8.36 14.99
N ARG A 122 2.62 8.50 13.92
CA ARG A 122 1.38 9.28 13.94
C ARG A 122 0.29 8.65 14.80
N LEU A 123 0.19 7.32 14.81
CA LEU A 123 -0.74 6.60 15.70
C LEU A 123 -0.41 6.77 17.18
N GLN A 124 0.89 6.90 17.51
CA GLN A 124 1.36 7.08 18.87
C GLN A 124 1.38 8.56 19.31
N GLY A 125 1.27 9.48 18.36
CA GLY A 125 1.31 10.92 18.61
C GLY A 125 -0.03 11.44 19.13
N GLU A 126 0.02 12.28 20.18
CA GLU A 126 -1.18 12.84 20.84
C GLU A 126 -1.96 13.80 19.92
N TYR A 127 -1.27 14.48 18.99
CA TYR A 127 -1.87 15.52 18.13
C TYR A 127 -1.80 15.21 16.64
N THR A 128 -1.32 14.03 16.26
CA THR A 128 -1.18 13.64 14.87
C THR A 128 -2.08 12.45 14.56
N GLN A 129 -2.80 12.53 13.46
CA GLN A 129 -3.61 11.41 12.99
C GLN A 129 -2.96 10.82 11.73
N PRO A 130 -2.96 9.48 11.59
CA PRO A 130 -2.43 8.86 10.40
C PRO A 130 -3.32 9.11 9.18
N TYR A 131 -2.69 9.06 8.02
CA TYR A 131 -3.38 9.00 6.74
C TYR A 131 -2.69 8.00 5.82
N LEU A 132 -3.42 7.46 4.87
CA LEU A 132 -2.90 6.54 3.87
C LEU A 132 -3.31 7.00 2.46
N PRO A 133 -2.43 6.83 1.45
CA PRO A 133 -2.85 6.95 0.06
C PRO A 133 -4.00 5.99 -0.22
N LEU A 134 -5.02 6.49 -0.88
CA LEU A 134 -6.16 5.69 -1.32
C LEU A 134 -5.95 5.26 -2.76
N ILE A 135 -5.89 3.95 -2.97
CA ILE A 135 -5.66 3.34 -4.28
C ILE A 135 -6.94 2.61 -4.70
N GLU A 136 -7.29 2.74 -5.96
CA GLU A 136 -8.42 2.03 -6.57
C GLU A 136 -8.04 1.42 -7.91
N THR A 137 -8.84 0.45 -8.35
CA THR A 137 -8.79 -0.08 -9.70
C THR A 137 -9.78 0.67 -10.59
N VAL A 138 -9.36 1.00 -11.80
CA VAL A 138 -10.22 1.66 -12.78
C VAL A 138 -10.09 0.98 -14.14
N PRO A 139 -11.18 0.85 -14.90
CA PRO A 139 -11.10 0.34 -16.26
C PRO A 139 -10.33 1.31 -17.16
N SER A 140 -9.39 0.79 -17.94
CA SER A 140 -8.67 1.54 -18.96
C SER A 140 -9.42 1.50 -20.31
N GLN A 141 -9.05 2.35 -21.26
CA GLN A 141 -9.68 2.42 -22.58
C GLN A 141 -9.51 1.14 -23.41
N ASP A 142 -8.49 0.36 -23.11
CA ASP A 142 -8.20 -0.96 -23.71
C ASP A 142 -8.97 -2.12 -23.04
N GLY A 143 -9.77 -1.83 -22.01
CA GLY A 143 -10.56 -2.82 -21.26
C GLY A 143 -9.77 -3.53 -20.15
N GLU A 144 -8.51 -3.19 -19.95
CA GLU A 144 -7.71 -3.68 -18.84
C GLU A 144 -7.97 -2.86 -17.57
N GLU A 145 -7.75 -3.45 -16.41
CA GLU A 145 -7.79 -2.73 -15.14
C GLU A 145 -6.44 -2.09 -14.85
N ARG A 146 -6.47 -0.86 -14.34
CA ARG A 146 -5.28 -0.12 -13.90
C ARG A 146 -5.47 0.44 -12.51
N LEU A 147 -4.33 0.63 -11.83
CA LEU A 147 -4.33 1.30 -10.54
C LEU A 147 -4.33 2.81 -10.71
N ARG A 148 -5.06 3.48 -9.83
CA ARG A 148 -5.12 4.95 -9.74
C ARG A 148 -5.06 5.39 -8.29
N ILE A 149 -4.42 6.53 -8.03
CA ILE A 149 -4.55 7.25 -6.76
C ILE A 149 -5.93 7.90 -6.76
N ALA A 150 -6.80 7.49 -5.83
CA ALA A 150 -8.14 8.06 -5.67
C ALA A 150 -8.14 9.28 -4.73
N GLY A 151 -7.13 9.39 -3.88
CA GLY A 151 -6.99 10.43 -2.89
C GLY A 151 -6.29 9.96 -1.63
N MET A 152 -6.87 10.28 -0.47
CA MET A 152 -6.32 9.97 0.85
C MET A 152 -7.39 9.39 1.76
N ALA A 153 -7.06 8.35 2.50
CA ALA A 153 -7.84 7.85 3.62
C ALA A 153 -7.35 8.51 4.92
N ILE A 154 -8.24 9.09 5.70
CA ILE A 154 -7.94 9.72 6.98
C ILE A 154 -8.49 8.88 8.13
N PHE A 155 -7.75 8.87 9.23
CA PHE A 155 -8.04 8.01 10.37
C PHE A 155 -8.23 8.83 11.64
N ARG A 156 -8.99 8.27 12.57
CA ARG A 156 -9.11 8.74 13.94
C ARG A 156 -9.04 7.55 14.88
N ASP A 157 -8.17 7.64 15.88
CA ASP A 157 -7.96 6.55 16.85
C ASP A 157 -7.67 5.21 16.15
N GLY A 158 -6.85 5.27 15.08
CA GLY A 158 -6.46 4.13 14.27
C GLY A 158 -7.54 3.53 13.37
N LYS A 159 -8.76 4.06 13.34
CA LYS A 159 -9.88 3.61 12.49
C LYS A 159 -10.13 4.56 11.34
N LEU A 160 -10.52 4.00 10.21
CA LEU A 160 -10.93 4.81 9.06
C LEU A 160 -12.06 5.76 9.45
N LEU A 161 -11.81 7.06 9.29
CA LEU A 161 -12.78 8.10 9.53
C LEU A 161 -13.52 8.47 8.25
N ASP A 162 -12.76 8.76 7.18
CA ASP A 162 -13.31 9.19 5.90
C ASP A 162 -12.25 9.06 4.80
N THR A 163 -12.65 9.32 3.56
CA THR A 163 -11.77 9.40 2.40
C THR A 163 -11.88 10.75 1.72
N LEU A 164 -10.73 11.31 1.33
CA LEU A 164 -10.63 12.60 0.66
C LEU A 164 -10.38 12.39 -0.83
N SER A 165 -10.99 13.21 -1.67
CA SER A 165 -10.66 13.27 -3.10
C SER A 165 -9.25 13.81 -3.33
N ILE A 166 -8.76 13.76 -4.57
CA ILE A 166 -7.46 14.31 -4.96
C ILE A 166 -7.34 15.80 -4.60
N ASP A 167 -8.37 16.60 -4.88
CA ASP A 167 -8.34 18.04 -4.61
C ASP A 167 -8.32 18.33 -3.10
N GLN A 168 -9.11 17.59 -2.33
CA GLN A 168 -9.11 17.68 -0.87
C GLN A 168 -7.77 17.22 -0.30
N THR A 169 -7.19 16.15 -0.84
CA THR A 169 -5.87 15.64 -0.46
C THR A 169 -4.79 16.69 -0.64
N ARG A 170 -4.77 17.36 -1.80
CA ARG A 170 -3.83 18.47 -2.07
C ARG A 170 -3.99 19.60 -1.04
N GLY A 171 -5.24 19.96 -0.73
CA GLY A 171 -5.52 20.98 0.29
C GLY A 171 -4.97 20.62 1.66
N VAL A 172 -5.12 19.38 2.09
CA VAL A 172 -4.58 18.88 3.38
C VAL A 172 -3.04 18.89 3.36
N LEU A 173 -2.41 18.31 2.34
CA LEU A 173 -0.96 18.26 2.21
C LEU A 173 -0.33 19.66 2.18
N TRP A 174 -1.01 20.62 1.53
CA TRP A 174 -0.57 22.01 1.54
C TRP A 174 -0.68 22.64 2.93
N ALA A 175 -1.78 22.41 3.63
CA ALA A 175 -2.02 22.97 4.96
C ALA A 175 -1.10 22.38 6.03
N THR A 176 -0.59 21.15 5.83
CA THR A 176 0.30 20.47 6.76
C THR A 176 1.78 20.58 6.40
N ASP A 177 2.13 21.37 5.37
CA ASP A 177 3.50 21.55 4.84
C ASP A 177 4.16 20.22 4.39
N GLU A 178 3.33 19.25 4.01
CA GLU A 178 3.79 17.93 3.54
C GLU A 178 3.89 17.83 2.00
N LEU A 179 3.61 18.91 1.30
CA LEU A 179 3.81 19.02 -0.15
C LEU A 179 5.28 19.15 -0.51
N SER A 180 5.84 18.14 -1.14
CA SER A 180 7.22 18.19 -1.65
C SER A 180 7.37 19.05 -2.90
N ARG A 181 6.29 19.33 -3.65
CA ARG A 181 6.23 20.26 -4.80
C ARG A 181 4.79 20.76 -5.00
N ALA A 182 4.60 22.06 -4.95
CA ALA A 182 3.38 22.69 -5.45
C ALA A 182 3.58 23.00 -6.94
N ILE A 183 2.79 22.41 -7.83
CA ILE A 183 2.63 22.90 -9.19
C ILE A 183 1.61 24.04 -9.10
N VAL A 184 2.08 25.26 -9.23
CA VAL A 184 1.27 26.47 -9.35
C VAL A 184 0.84 26.62 -10.80
#